data_0dd547f0a76e350bc297562f0ddafc40
#
_entry.id   0dd547f0a76e350bc297562f0ddafc40
#
_cell.length_a   1.000
_cell.length_b   1.000
_cell.length_c   1.000
_cell.angle_alpha   90.00
_cell.angle_beta   90.00
_cell.angle_gamma   90.00
#
_symmetry.space_group_name_H-M   'P 1'
#
loop_
_entity.id
_entity.type
_entity.pdbx_description
1 polymer ?
#
loop_
_entity_poly.entity_id
_entity_poly.type
_entity_poly.pdbx_seq_one_letter_code
_entity_poly.pdbx_strand_id
1 'polypeptide(L)'
;MTNVLISAAGLCGATIIGAILGFFVKELPHKWNDAVLGFCAGIMLAASTLGLIVPAFEQTSLWWLVVIGVMAGALFLNVLDLVTPHLHHITGLDPEEHRNNARLSHVMLFVMAIALHKLPEGMAAGVSVCSAEGATEWGVSFGIALQNIPEGMVIIAPLMMAGVTAVRTFFISIFIACLLYTSPSPRDYAASR
;
A
#
# COMPACT_ATOMS: atom_id res chain seq x y z
N MET A 1 -1.93 -2.28 -22.16
CA MET A 1 -3.03 -1.79 -21.30
C MET A 1 -3.77 -2.91 -20.59
N THR A 2 -4.13 -4.01 -21.25
CA THR A 2 -4.87 -5.12 -20.63
C THR A 2 -4.16 -5.70 -19.41
N ASN A 3 -2.85 -5.93 -19.47
CA ASN A 3 -2.06 -6.49 -18.35
C ASN A 3 -2.02 -5.57 -17.12
N VAL A 4 -1.92 -4.26 -17.32
CA VAL A 4 -1.97 -3.27 -16.23
C VAL A 4 -3.34 -3.28 -15.55
N LEU A 5 -4.42 -3.34 -16.33
CA LEU A 5 -5.77 -3.43 -15.78
C LEU A 5 -6.02 -4.73 -15.01
N ILE A 6 -5.52 -5.86 -15.51
CA ILE A 6 -5.60 -7.16 -14.84
C ILE A 6 -4.80 -7.13 -13.52
N SER A 7 -3.57 -6.59 -13.56
CA SER A 7 -2.75 -6.43 -12.36
C SER A 7 -3.44 -5.55 -11.32
N ALA A 8 -3.93 -4.38 -11.72
CA ALA A 8 -4.64 -3.46 -10.83
C ALA A 8 -5.92 -4.09 -10.24
N ALA A 9 -6.70 -4.79 -11.06
CA ALA A 9 -7.89 -5.51 -10.58
C ALA A 9 -7.53 -6.63 -9.61
N GLY A 10 -6.44 -7.35 -9.86
CA GLY A 10 -5.93 -8.39 -8.95
C GLY A 10 -5.48 -7.83 -7.61
N LEU A 11 -4.75 -6.71 -7.63
CA LEU A 11 -4.28 -6.01 -6.43
C LEU A 11 -5.46 -5.48 -5.58
N CYS A 12 -6.41 -4.80 -6.21
CA CYS A 12 -7.62 -4.33 -5.54
C CYS A 12 -8.45 -5.50 -5.00
N GLY A 13 -8.63 -6.55 -5.80
CA GLY A 13 -9.35 -7.76 -5.41
C GLY A 13 -8.72 -8.44 -4.18
N ALA A 14 -7.40 -8.54 -4.13
CA ALA A 14 -6.67 -9.10 -2.99
C ALA A 14 -6.91 -8.29 -1.69
N THR A 15 -6.86 -6.95 -1.76
CA THR A 15 -7.16 -6.10 -0.61
C THR A 15 -8.61 -6.25 -0.14
N ILE A 16 -9.57 -6.33 -1.08
CA ILE A 16 -11.00 -6.53 -0.75
C ILE A 16 -11.22 -7.92 -0.11
N ILE A 17 -10.59 -8.96 -0.65
CA ILE A 17 -10.64 -10.31 -0.04
C ILE A 17 -10.07 -10.27 1.38
N GLY A 18 -8.94 -9.59 1.58
CA GLY A 18 -8.35 -9.37 2.88
C GLY A 18 -9.29 -8.66 3.85
N ALA A 19 -9.93 -7.57 3.40
CA ALA A 19 -10.91 -6.85 4.20
C ALA A 19 -12.10 -7.74 4.60
N ILE A 20 -12.64 -8.54 3.67
CA ILE A 20 -13.73 -9.49 3.97
C ILE A 20 -13.27 -10.51 5.02
N LEU A 21 -12.08 -11.09 4.83
CA LEU A 21 -11.51 -12.04 5.81
C LEU A 21 -11.31 -11.37 7.19
N GLY A 22 -10.89 -10.10 7.22
CA GLY A 22 -10.73 -9.32 8.46
C GLY A 22 -12.02 -9.18 9.28
N PHE A 23 -13.19 -9.17 8.64
CA PHE A 23 -14.47 -9.17 9.37
C PHE A 23 -14.77 -10.50 10.07
N PHE A 24 -14.27 -11.62 9.54
CA PHE A 24 -14.43 -12.94 10.16
C PHE A 24 -13.39 -13.20 11.25
N VAL A 25 -12.19 -12.63 11.10
CA VAL A 25 -11.07 -12.79 12.03
C VAL A 25 -11.01 -11.60 12.97
N LYS A 26 -11.89 -11.56 13.96
CA LYS A 26 -12.05 -10.41 14.88
C LYS A 26 -10.86 -10.17 15.79
N GLU A 27 -10.12 -11.21 16.16
CA GLU A 27 -8.96 -11.12 17.06
C GLU A 27 -7.91 -12.16 16.66
N LEU A 28 -6.81 -11.70 16.07
CA LEU A 28 -5.62 -12.52 15.89
C LEU A 28 -4.77 -12.46 17.15
N PRO A 29 -4.36 -13.61 17.74
CA PRO A 29 -3.36 -13.62 18.79
C PRO A 29 -2.10 -12.87 18.33
N HIS A 30 -1.45 -12.12 19.22
CA HIS A 30 -0.27 -11.28 18.89
C HIS A 30 0.78 -12.02 18.06
N LYS A 31 1.06 -13.28 18.40
CA LYS A 31 2.05 -14.09 17.67
C LYS A 31 1.70 -14.29 16.18
N TRP A 32 0.44 -14.48 15.86
CA TRP A 32 -0.01 -14.64 14.47
C TRP A 32 -0.03 -13.32 13.74
N ASN A 33 -0.41 -12.24 14.44
CA ASN A 33 -0.34 -10.90 13.88
C ASN A 33 1.09 -10.52 13.50
N ASP A 34 2.05 -10.75 14.40
CA ASP A 34 3.47 -10.48 14.16
C ASP A 34 4.04 -11.35 13.02
N ALA A 35 3.64 -12.62 12.95
CA ALA A 35 4.05 -13.52 11.87
C ALA A 35 3.52 -13.05 10.51
N VAL A 36 2.25 -12.62 10.45
CA VAL A 36 1.62 -12.10 9.24
C VAL A 36 2.28 -10.80 8.79
N LEU A 37 2.51 -9.86 9.72
CA LEU A 37 3.21 -8.60 9.41
C LEU A 37 4.66 -8.86 8.95
N GLY A 38 5.38 -9.76 9.60
CA GLY A 38 6.72 -10.17 9.18
C GLY A 38 6.75 -10.81 7.80
N PHE A 39 5.77 -11.62 7.48
CA PHE A 39 5.60 -12.21 6.15
C PHE A 39 5.36 -11.14 5.09
N CYS A 40 4.47 -10.17 5.34
CA CYS A 40 4.23 -9.05 4.45
C CYS A 40 5.50 -8.23 4.22
N ALA A 41 6.22 -7.88 5.29
CA ALA A 41 7.48 -7.14 5.21
C ALA A 41 8.53 -7.90 4.37
N GLY A 42 8.60 -9.22 4.52
CA GLY A 42 9.47 -10.08 3.70
C GLY A 42 9.13 -10.04 2.22
N ILE A 43 7.84 -10.11 1.88
CA ILE A 43 7.38 -10.00 0.48
C ILE A 43 7.71 -8.63 -0.09
N MET A 44 7.45 -7.54 0.65
CA MET A 44 7.78 -6.17 0.21
C MET A 44 9.27 -6.02 -0.06
N LEU A 45 10.12 -6.53 0.83
CA LEU A 45 11.57 -6.49 0.66
C LEU A 45 12.00 -7.30 -0.57
N ALA A 46 11.46 -8.48 -0.78
CA ALA A 46 11.76 -9.30 -1.95
C ALA A 46 11.26 -8.65 -3.25
N ALA A 47 10.05 -8.11 -3.27
CA ALA A 47 9.50 -7.42 -4.43
C ALA A 47 10.30 -6.17 -4.80
N SER A 48 10.72 -5.37 -3.82
CA SER A 48 11.53 -4.17 -4.08
C SER A 48 12.96 -4.51 -4.53
N THR A 49 13.60 -5.50 -3.90
CA THR A 49 14.99 -5.86 -4.23
C THR A 49 15.09 -6.65 -5.52
N LEU A 50 14.40 -7.80 -5.59
CA LEU A 50 14.49 -8.72 -6.72
C LEU A 50 13.62 -8.28 -7.90
N GLY A 51 12.51 -7.63 -7.63
CA GLY A 51 11.55 -7.23 -8.67
C GLY A 51 11.81 -5.85 -9.28
N LEU A 52 12.48 -4.95 -8.58
CA LEU A 52 12.71 -3.58 -9.06
C LEU A 52 14.19 -3.19 -9.07
N ILE A 53 14.91 -3.34 -7.96
CA ILE A 53 16.30 -2.86 -7.85
C ILE A 53 17.24 -3.67 -8.72
N VAL A 54 17.17 -5.02 -8.68
CA VAL A 54 18.04 -5.88 -9.51
C VAL A 54 17.80 -5.64 -10.99
N PRO A 55 16.55 -5.67 -11.53
CA PRO A 55 16.32 -5.34 -12.93
C PRO A 55 16.75 -3.92 -13.32
N ALA A 56 16.63 -2.94 -12.41
CA ALA A 56 17.10 -1.58 -12.67
C ALA A 56 18.62 -1.54 -12.86
N PHE A 57 19.40 -2.31 -12.09
CA PHE A 57 20.84 -2.44 -12.30
C PHE A 57 21.20 -3.14 -13.62
N GLU A 58 20.39 -4.09 -14.06
CA GLU A 58 20.61 -4.79 -15.33
C GLU A 58 20.31 -3.92 -16.54
N GLN A 59 19.35 -2.99 -16.42
CA GLN A 59 18.93 -2.10 -17.50
C GLN A 59 19.84 -0.87 -17.69
N THR A 60 20.67 -0.53 -16.71
CA THR A 60 21.55 0.65 -16.80
C THR A 60 22.99 0.33 -16.43
N SER A 61 23.92 0.88 -17.18
CA SER A 61 25.36 0.87 -16.84
C SER A 61 25.69 1.89 -15.73
N LEU A 62 24.78 2.79 -15.41
CA LEU A 62 24.98 3.89 -14.45
C LEU A 62 24.41 3.51 -13.08
N TRP A 63 25.08 2.62 -12.37
CA TRP A 63 24.66 2.09 -11.07
C TRP A 63 24.27 3.17 -10.04
N TRP A 64 24.93 4.32 -10.09
CA TRP A 64 24.68 5.45 -9.18
C TRP A 64 23.27 6.05 -9.36
N LEU A 65 22.65 5.96 -10.55
CA LEU A 65 21.27 6.41 -10.79
C LEU A 65 20.26 5.56 -9.99
N VAL A 66 20.50 4.26 -9.91
CA VAL A 66 19.65 3.35 -9.12
C VAL A 66 19.75 3.70 -7.64
N VAL A 67 20.97 3.95 -7.14
CA VAL A 67 21.20 4.35 -5.75
C VAL A 67 20.50 5.68 -5.43
N ILE A 68 20.66 6.68 -6.31
CA ILE A 68 19.97 7.98 -6.15
C ILE A 68 18.46 7.79 -6.16
N GLY A 69 17.91 6.94 -7.05
CA GLY A 69 16.49 6.65 -7.10
C GLY A 69 15.95 6.04 -5.81
N VAL A 70 16.66 5.07 -5.23
CA VAL A 70 16.32 4.45 -3.94
C VAL A 70 16.36 5.48 -2.80
N MET A 71 17.41 6.30 -2.74
CA MET A 71 17.55 7.35 -1.73
C MET A 71 16.46 8.43 -1.86
N ALA A 72 16.16 8.84 -3.09
CA ALA A 72 15.09 9.81 -3.36
C ALA A 72 13.72 9.25 -2.96
N GLY A 73 13.44 7.98 -3.25
CA GLY A 73 12.20 7.31 -2.83
C GLY A 73 12.07 7.20 -1.32
N ALA A 74 13.15 6.84 -0.62
CA ALA A 74 13.18 6.78 0.84
C ALA A 74 12.96 8.18 1.46
N LEU A 75 13.61 9.21 0.91
CA LEU A 75 13.43 10.59 1.35
C LEU A 75 11.98 11.08 1.10
N PHE A 76 11.41 10.76 -0.05
CA PHE A 76 10.04 11.11 -0.40
C PHE A 76 9.04 10.50 0.60
N LEU A 77 9.17 9.21 0.92
CA LEU A 77 8.33 8.56 1.92
C LEU A 77 8.53 9.16 3.32
N ASN A 78 9.75 9.49 3.70
CA ASN A 78 10.03 10.14 4.98
C ASN A 78 9.37 11.52 5.07
N VAL A 79 9.42 12.31 3.98
CA VAL A 79 8.74 13.61 3.91
C VAL A 79 7.22 13.44 3.99
N LEU A 80 6.65 12.46 3.28
CA LEU A 80 5.22 12.16 3.37
C LEU A 80 4.79 11.78 4.81
N ASP A 81 5.59 10.98 5.48
CA ASP A 81 5.35 10.58 6.87
C ASP A 81 5.41 11.78 7.83
N LEU A 82 6.36 12.69 7.62
CA LEU A 82 6.48 13.94 8.38
C LEU A 82 5.30 14.90 8.16
N VAL A 83 4.75 14.94 6.94
CA VAL A 83 3.63 15.83 6.60
C VAL A 83 2.30 15.27 7.10
N THR A 84 2.14 13.96 7.15
CA THR A 84 0.91 13.29 7.56
C THR A 84 0.43 13.66 8.98
N PRO A 85 1.28 13.72 10.03
CA PRO A 85 0.87 14.18 11.35
C PRO A 85 0.38 15.63 11.40
N HIS A 86 0.91 16.49 10.53
CA HIS A 86 0.56 17.92 10.49
C HIS A 86 -0.81 18.18 9.85
N LEU A 87 -1.36 17.25 9.08
CA LEU A 87 -2.72 17.36 8.54
C LEU A 87 -3.79 17.42 9.63
N HIS A 88 -3.53 16.88 10.82
CA HIS A 88 -4.42 16.99 11.96
C HIS A 88 -4.68 18.43 12.41
N HIS A 89 -3.65 19.26 12.40
CA HIS A 89 -3.78 20.69 12.76
C HIS A 89 -4.61 21.48 11.75
N ILE A 90 -4.66 21.05 10.49
CA ILE A 90 -5.37 21.74 9.42
C ILE A 90 -6.84 21.32 9.33
N THR A 91 -7.16 20.09 9.76
CA THR A 91 -8.53 19.56 9.69
C THR A 91 -9.40 19.92 10.90
N GLY A 92 -8.86 20.67 11.88
CA GLY A 92 -9.65 21.19 13.02
C GLY A 92 -10.17 20.13 13.98
N LEU A 93 -9.58 18.95 13.99
CA LEU A 93 -9.89 17.89 14.96
C LEU A 93 -9.05 18.13 16.22
N ASP A 94 -9.43 19.15 17.00
CA ASP A 94 -8.80 19.43 18.29
C ASP A 94 -9.01 18.28 19.28
N PRO A 95 -7.95 17.85 20.00
CA PRO A 95 -8.00 16.69 20.90
C PRO A 95 -8.81 16.91 22.17
N GLU A 96 -9.27 18.13 22.45
CA GLU A 96 -9.71 18.51 23.79
C GLU A 96 -11.16 18.13 24.13
N GLU A 97 -11.99 17.72 23.18
CA GLU A 97 -13.42 17.62 23.51
C GLU A 97 -13.95 16.23 23.86
N HIS A 98 -13.29 15.12 23.45
CA HIS A 98 -13.81 13.78 23.85
C HIS A 98 -12.75 12.68 23.78
N ARG A 99 -12.68 11.87 24.83
CA ARG A 99 -11.84 10.66 24.96
C ARG A 99 -12.04 9.63 23.83
N ASN A 100 -13.18 9.68 23.13
CA ASN A 100 -13.47 8.89 21.93
C ASN A 100 -12.83 9.47 20.67
N ASN A 101 -12.61 10.79 20.59
CA ASN A 101 -12.06 11.45 19.42
C ASN A 101 -10.54 11.19 19.28
N ALA A 102 -9.82 11.06 20.39
CA ALA A 102 -8.39 10.73 20.35
C ALA A 102 -8.13 9.34 19.74
N ARG A 103 -8.95 8.34 20.07
CA ARG A 103 -8.85 7.01 19.46
C ARG A 103 -9.15 7.03 17.96
N LEU A 104 -10.19 7.74 17.57
CA LEU A 104 -10.55 7.88 16.15
C LEU A 104 -9.45 8.60 15.38
N SER A 105 -8.84 9.63 15.98
CA SER A 105 -7.73 10.37 15.40
C SER A 105 -6.52 9.48 15.11
N HIS A 106 -6.08 8.65 16.07
CA HIS A 106 -4.97 7.72 15.86
C HIS A 106 -5.26 6.65 14.79
N VAL A 107 -6.49 6.15 14.73
CA VAL A 107 -6.89 5.17 13.71
C VAL A 107 -6.97 5.81 12.33
N MET A 108 -7.44 7.05 12.23
CA MET A 108 -7.44 7.78 10.95
C MET A 108 -6.02 8.06 10.45
N LEU A 109 -5.05 8.35 11.34
CA LEU A 109 -3.65 8.44 10.97
C LEU A 109 -3.09 7.13 10.43
N PHE A 110 -3.38 6.03 11.10
CA PHE A 110 -2.99 4.70 10.66
C PHE A 110 -3.56 4.38 9.27
N VAL A 111 -4.85 4.65 9.05
CA VAL A 111 -5.50 4.48 7.74
C VAL A 111 -4.87 5.37 6.67
N MET A 112 -4.55 6.62 7.01
CA MET A 112 -3.89 7.55 6.09
C MET A 112 -2.47 7.07 5.74
N ALA A 113 -1.70 6.59 6.72
CA ALA A 113 -0.38 6.03 6.48
C ALA A 113 -0.45 4.85 5.51
N ILE A 114 -1.36 3.89 5.72
CA ILE A 114 -1.56 2.78 4.79
C ILE A 114 -1.98 3.29 3.41
N ALA A 115 -2.90 4.24 3.33
CA ALA A 115 -3.34 4.81 2.06
C ALA A 115 -2.19 5.45 1.27
N LEU A 116 -1.28 6.16 1.95
CA LEU A 116 -0.10 6.76 1.33
C LEU A 116 0.91 5.70 0.85
N HIS A 117 1.07 4.58 1.56
CA HIS A 117 1.92 3.48 1.12
C HIS A 117 1.38 2.78 -0.14
N LYS A 118 0.05 2.79 -0.35
CA LYS A 118 -0.57 2.21 -1.55
C LYS A 118 -0.19 2.92 -2.85
N LEU A 119 0.14 4.21 -2.81
CA LEU A 119 0.58 4.94 -4.00
C LEU A 119 1.91 4.39 -4.56
N PRO A 120 3.01 4.29 -3.79
CA PRO A 120 4.25 3.67 -4.27
C PRO A 120 4.07 2.20 -4.68
N GLU A 121 3.25 1.42 -3.99
CA GLU A 121 2.96 0.03 -4.36
C GLU A 121 2.28 -0.07 -5.73
N GLY A 122 1.29 0.76 -6.00
CA GLY A 122 0.63 0.83 -7.31
C GLY A 122 1.60 1.24 -8.42
N MET A 123 2.49 2.22 -8.15
CA MET A 123 3.54 2.62 -9.09
C MET A 123 4.52 1.47 -9.35
N ALA A 124 4.96 0.75 -8.32
CA ALA A 124 5.87 -0.39 -8.42
C ALA A 124 5.27 -1.51 -9.29
N ALA A 125 4.00 -1.86 -9.04
CA ALA A 125 3.28 -2.83 -9.85
C ALA A 125 3.13 -2.37 -11.30
N GLY A 126 2.81 -1.11 -11.53
CA GLY A 126 2.67 -0.53 -12.87
C GLY A 126 3.98 -0.55 -13.65
N VAL A 127 5.09 -0.16 -13.03
CA VAL A 127 6.43 -0.20 -13.64
C VAL A 127 6.84 -1.63 -13.97
N SER A 128 6.65 -2.57 -13.05
CA SER A 128 6.98 -3.99 -13.24
C SER A 128 6.27 -4.57 -14.49
N VAL A 129 4.96 -4.37 -14.59
CA VAL A 129 4.17 -4.86 -15.73
C VAL A 129 4.54 -4.18 -17.06
N CYS A 130 5.09 -2.95 -17.02
CA CYS A 130 5.48 -2.23 -18.22
C CYS A 130 6.91 -2.51 -18.67
N SER A 131 7.81 -2.85 -17.75
CA SER A 131 9.25 -2.92 -18.01
C SER A 131 9.78 -4.34 -18.13
N ALA A 132 9.08 -5.34 -17.61
CA ALA A 132 9.49 -6.74 -17.65
C ALA A 132 8.82 -7.51 -18.78
N GLU A 133 9.50 -8.53 -19.28
CA GLU A 133 8.95 -9.50 -20.24
C GLU A 133 8.87 -10.89 -19.61
N GLY A 134 7.77 -11.61 -19.90
CA GLY A 134 7.59 -13.00 -19.50
C GLY A 134 7.21 -13.20 -18.02
N ALA A 135 7.81 -14.19 -17.35
CA ALA A 135 7.44 -14.57 -15.98
C ALA A 135 7.72 -13.50 -14.93
N THR A 136 8.68 -12.62 -15.14
CA THR A 136 9.03 -11.50 -14.25
C THR A 136 8.01 -10.38 -14.28
N GLU A 137 7.26 -10.24 -15.39
CA GLU A 137 6.18 -9.25 -15.55
C GLU A 137 5.15 -9.31 -14.41
N TRP A 138 4.76 -10.51 -14.01
CA TRP A 138 3.74 -10.74 -12.98
C TRP A 138 4.30 -10.93 -11.56
N GLY A 139 5.61 -11.16 -11.42
CA GLY A 139 6.23 -11.52 -10.14
C GLY A 139 5.99 -10.47 -9.05
N VAL A 140 6.26 -9.21 -9.35
CA VAL A 140 6.07 -8.09 -8.41
C VAL A 140 4.59 -7.89 -8.11
N SER A 141 3.74 -7.86 -9.14
CA SER A 141 2.29 -7.70 -8.98
C SER A 141 1.67 -8.83 -8.15
N PHE A 142 2.11 -10.07 -8.37
CA PHE A 142 1.66 -11.22 -7.58
C PHE A 142 2.13 -11.12 -6.12
N GLY A 143 3.39 -10.74 -5.88
CA GLY A 143 3.92 -10.51 -4.55
C GLY A 143 3.11 -9.46 -3.78
N ILE A 144 2.85 -8.30 -4.42
CA ILE A 144 2.05 -7.22 -3.84
C ILE A 144 0.59 -7.70 -3.61
N ALA A 145 0.00 -8.45 -4.53
CA ALA A 145 -1.34 -9.01 -4.34
C ALA A 145 -1.41 -9.95 -3.13
N LEU A 146 -0.39 -10.81 -2.97
CA LEU A 146 -0.33 -11.76 -1.86
C LEU A 146 -0.25 -11.07 -0.50
N GLN A 147 0.54 -9.99 -0.38
CA GLN A 147 0.64 -9.22 0.86
C GLN A 147 -0.59 -8.34 1.12
N ASN A 148 -1.32 -7.91 0.08
CA ASN A 148 -2.52 -7.10 0.22
C ASN A 148 -3.66 -7.82 0.94
N ILE A 149 -3.70 -9.16 0.91
CA ILE A 149 -4.69 -9.94 1.65
C ILE A 149 -4.53 -9.73 3.15
N PRO A 150 -3.40 -10.07 3.79
CA PRO A 150 -3.23 -9.83 5.21
C PRO A 150 -3.26 -8.35 5.59
N GLU A 151 -2.77 -7.46 4.73
CA GLU A 151 -2.82 -6.02 4.98
C GLU A 151 -4.26 -5.49 5.01
N GLY A 152 -5.12 -5.96 4.09
CA GLY A 152 -6.55 -5.67 4.12
C GLY A 152 -7.24 -6.16 5.40
N MET A 153 -6.80 -7.30 5.95
CA MET A 153 -7.30 -7.81 7.24
C MET A 153 -6.93 -6.90 8.41
N VAL A 154 -5.69 -6.42 8.45
CA VAL A 154 -5.16 -5.61 9.57
C VAL A 154 -5.87 -4.26 9.69
N ILE A 155 -6.42 -3.71 8.61
CA ILE A 155 -7.15 -2.42 8.62
C ILE A 155 -8.49 -2.54 9.38
N ILE A 156 -9.14 -3.69 9.35
CA ILE A 156 -10.51 -3.86 9.86
C ILE A 156 -10.58 -3.70 11.38
N ALA A 157 -9.72 -4.40 12.12
CA ALA A 157 -9.79 -4.43 13.57
C ALA A 157 -9.63 -3.04 14.23
N PRO A 158 -8.61 -2.22 13.89
CA PRO A 158 -8.46 -0.87 14.44
C PRO A 158 -9.65 0.05 14.16
N LEU A 159 -10.20 0.01 12.93
CA LEU A 159 -11.37 0.81 12.58
C LEU A 159 -12.61 0.42 13.40
N MET A 160 -12.86 -0.87 13.52
CA MET A 160 -13.97 -1.39 14.32
C MET A 160 -13.79 -1.06 15.80
N MET A 161 -12.58 -1.17 16.35
CA MET A 161 -12.27 -0.80 17.74
C MET A 161 -12.39 0.70 18.01
N ALA A 162 -12.22 1.54 16.99
CA ALA A 162 -12.45 2.99 17.07
C ALA A 162 -13.92 3.38 16.97
N GLY A 163 -14.83 2.40 16.86
CA GLY A 163 -16.28 2.64 16.78
C GLY A 163 -16.79 2.94 15.38
N VAL A 164 -15.97 2.76 14.34
CA VAL A 164 -16.42 2.88 12.95
C VAL A 164 -17.33 1.70 12.63
N THR A 165 -18.49 1.96 12.03
CA THR A 165 -19.44 0.89 11.66
C THR A 165 -18.86 -0.03 10.59
N ALA A 166 -19.22 -1.31 10.57
CA ALA A 166 -18.74 -2.31 9.63
C ALA A 166 -18.90 -1.86 8.17
N VAL A 167 -20.03 -1.24 7.84
CA VAL A 167 -20.30 -0.72 6.49
C VAL A 167 -19.31 0.38 6.11
N ARG A 168 -19.06 1.35 6.99
CA ARG A 168 -18.08 2.41 6.74
C ARG A 168 -16.66 1.86 6.64
N THR A 169 -16.30 0.92 7.52
CA THR A 169 -15.00 0.24 7.49
C THR A 169 -14.80 -0.48 6.15
N PHE A 170 -15.80 -1.16 5.64
CA PHE A 170 -15.74 -1.82 4.33
C PHE A 170 -15.53 -0.81 3.19
N PHE A 171 -16.26 0.30 3.17
CA PHE A 171 -16.08 1.33 2.14
C PHE A 171 -14.72 2.02 2.23
N ILE A 172 -14.20 2.27 3.43
CA ILE A 172 -12.83 2.79 3.62
C ILE A 172 -11.80 1.80 3.04
N SER A 173 -11.96 0.50 3.31
CA SER A 173 -11.06 -0.52 2.77
C SER A 173 -11.11 -0.60 1.24
N ILE A 174 -12.29 -0.49 0.63
CA ILE A 174 -12.44 -0.39 -0.84
C ILE A 174 -11.75 0.87 -1.37
N PHE A 175 -11.93 2.01 -0.72
CA PHE A 175 -11.29 3.26 -1.12
C PHE A 175 -9.76 3.12 -1.10
N ILE A 176 -9.19 2.53 -0.05
CA ILE A 176 -7.75 2.26 0.06
C ILE A 176 -7.29 1.31 -1.06
N ALA A 177 -8.06 0.25 -1.34
CA ALA A 177 -7.77 -0.66 -2.44
C ALA A 177 -7.77 0.06 -3.81
N CYS A 178 -8.67 1.01 -4.02
CA CYS A 178 -8.74 1.79 -5.25
C CYS A 178 -7.55 2.75 -5.44
N LEU A 179 -6.87 3.16 -4.37
CA LEU A 179 -5.68 4.01 -4.47
C LEU A 179 -4.52 3.32 -5.22
N LEU A 180 -4.43 1.99 -5.17
CA LEU A 180 -3.49 1.23 -6.00
C LEU A 180 -3.71 1.44 -7.50
N TYR A 181 -4.95 1.63 -7.91
CA TYR A 181 -5.31 1.84 -9.32
C TYR A 181 -5.08 3.27 -9.79
N THR A 182 -5.17 4.26 -8.90
CA THR A 182 -5.07 5.68 -9.25
C THR A 182 -3.64 6.15 -9.50
N SER A 183 -2.64 5.32 -9.23
CA SER A 183 -1.24 5.64 -9.54
C SER A 183 -1.03 5.69 -11.06
N PRO A 184 -0.57 6.81 -11.62
CA PRO A 184 -0.38 6.95 -13.07
C PRO A 184 0.67 5.95 -13.55
N SER A 185 0.27 5.11 -14.52
CA SER A 185 1.21 4.23 -15.21
C SER A 185 2.17 5.07 -16.06
N PRO A 186 3.47 4.73 -16.11
CA PRO A 186 4.42 5.39 -17.03
C PRO A 186 3.97 5.36 -18.49
N ARG A 187 3.11 4.40 -18.89
CA ARG A 187 2.53 4.34 -20.25
C ARG A 187 1.45 5.39 -20.51
N ASP A 188 0.76 5.88 -19.48
CA ASP A 188 -0.22 6.97 -19.67
C ASP A 188 0.49 8.26 -20.08
N TYR A 189 1.73 8.45 -19.61
CA TYR A 189 2.62 9.54 -20.06
C TYR A 189 3.18 9.32 -21.48
N ALA A 190 3.47 8.08 -21.86
CA ALA A 190 4.00 7.78 -23.20
C ALA A 190 2.93 7.81 -24.29
N ALA A 191 1.67 7.51 -23.95
CA ALA A 191 0.53 7.54 -24.89
C ALA A 191 -0.02 8.96 -25.13
N SER A 192 0.38 9.96 -24.32
CA SER A 192 -0.01 11.36 -24.44
C SER A 192 0.97 12.21 -25.28
N ARG A 193 2.02 11.60 -25.85
CA ARG A 193 2.97 12.20 -26.80
C ARG A 193 2.92 11.48 -28.15
#